data_9656a56559147a0ac5ba573bdb282cb3
#
_entry.id   9656a56559147a0ac5ba573bdb282cb3
#
_cell.length_a   1.000
_cell.length_b   1.000
_cell.length_c   1.000
_cell.angle_alpha   90.00
_cell.angle_beta   90.00
_cell.angle_gamma   90.00
#
_symmetry.space_group_name_H-M   'P 1'
#
loop_
_entity.id
_entity.type
_entity.pdbx_description
1 polymer ?
#
loop_
_entity_poly.entity_id
_entity_poly.type
_entity_poly.pdbx_seq_one_letter_code
_entity_poly.pdbx_strand_id
1 'polypeptide(L)'
;MSWVLPVAASYPSVIEQPPLLCIDVASPDDRLPDIVIRAGDYLTLGVPVTWIFDPQTRQSFIYSDQGTVESFDPVLRHGHIELPIAELFAQLQ
;
A
#
# COMPACT_ATOMS: atom_id res chain seq x y z
N MET A 1 -2.19 6.31 8.53
CA MET A 1 -3.53 5.85 8.09
C MET A 1 -3.35 4.71 7.10
N SER A 2 -3.96 3.59 7.36
CA SER A 2 -3.77 2.39 6.54
C SER A 2 -5.11 1.85 6.07
N TRP A 3 -5.15 1.40 4.82
CA TRP A 3 -6.27 0.65 4.28
C TRP A 3 -5.77 -0.68 3.79
N VAL A 4 -6.57 -1.71 4.05
CA VAL A 4 -6.23 -3.07 3.66
C VAL A 4 -7.30 -3.55 2.71
N LEU A 5 -6.90 -3.88 1.47
CA LEU A 5 -7.82 -4.19 0.39
C LEU A 5 -7.70 -5.66 -0.02
N PRO A 6 -8.82 -6.40 -0.05
CA PRO A 6 -8.83 -7.76 -0.57
C PRO A 6 -8.88 -7.74 -2.10
N VAL A 7 -7.74 -7.96 -2.74
CA VAL A 7 -7.64 -7.89 -4.20
C VAL A 7 -8.38 -9.04 -4.88
N ALA A 8 -8.48 -10.18 -4.24
CA ALA A 8 -9.14 -11.37 -4.79
C ALA A 8 -10.56 -11.53 -4.31
N ALA A 9 -11.29 -10.45 -4.12
CA ALA A 9 -12.60 -10.45 -3.47
C ALA A 9 -13.74 -11.07 -4.29
N SER A 10 -13.48 -11.50 -5.52
CA SER A 10 -14.53 -12.10 -6.37
C SER A 10 -14.93 -13.53 -5.96
N TYR A 11 -14.22 -14.12 -5.00
CA TYR A 11 -14.47 -15.51 -4.60
C TYR A 11 -15.06 -15.55 -3.20
N PRO A 12 -16.33 -15.93 -3.04
CA PRO A 12 -16.93 -15.99 -1.72
C PRO A 12 -16.29 -17.03 -0.79
N SER A 13 -15.59 -18.00 -1.34
CA SER A 13 -14.88 -19.00 -0.54
C SER A 13 -13.57 -18.51 0.06
N VAL A 14 -13.17 -17.27 -0.19
CA VAL A 14 -11.88 -16.72 0.17
C VAL A 14 -11.95 -15.95 1.50
N ILE A 15 -12.92 -16.25 2.31
CA ILE A 15 -13.22 -15.49 3.53
C ILE A 15 -12.05 -15.44 4.50
N GLU A 16 -11.23 -16.49 4.53
CA GLU A 16 -10.13 -16.60 5.48
C GLU A 16 -8.78 -16.17 4.92
N GLN A 17 -8.74 -15.78 3.65
CA GLN A 17 -7.48 -15.32 3.08
C GLN A 17 -7.16 -13.91 3.55
N PRO A 18 -5.89 -13.63 3.87
CA PRO A 18 -5.49 -12.28 4.21
C PRO A 18 -5.64 -11.36 2.99
N PRO A 19 -5.83 -10.07 3.23
CA PRO A 19 -5.82 -9.11 2.12
C PRO A 19 -4.51 -9.16 1.36
N LEU A 20 -4.59 -8.96 0.04
CA LEU A 20 -3.43 -9.07 -0.84
C LEU A 20 -2.74 -7.73 -1.08
N LEU A 21 -3.35 -6.64 -0.67
CA LEU A 21 -2.77 -5.31 -0.81
C LEU A 21 -3.11 -4.46 0.40
N CYS A 22 -2.10 -3.85 0.98
CA CYS A 22 -2.28 -2.82 2.00
C CYS A 22 -1.88 -1.46 1.41
N ILE A 23 -2.64 -0.43 1.72
CA ILE A 23 -2.32 0.94 1.36
C ILE A 23 -2.12 1.71 2.65
N ASP A 24 -0.93 2.27 2.83
CA ASP A 24 -0.56 3.04 4.01
C ASP A 24 -0.24 4.47 3.59
N VAL A 25 -0.98 5.42 4.16
CA VAL A 25 -0.74 6.84 3.93
C VAL A 25 -0.04 7.42 5.15
N ALA A 26 1.15 7.97 4.94
CA ALA A 26 1.93 8.54 6.02
C ALA A 26 1.25 9.79 6.57
N SER A 27 1.13 9.87 7.89
CA SER A 27 0.74 11.09 8.57
C SER A 27 1.96 11.97 8.81
N PRO A 28 1.78 13.26 9.17
CA PRO A 28 2.93 14.14 9.42
C PRO A 28 3.89 13.65 10.49
N ASP A 29 3.41 12.85 11.43
CA ASP A 29 4.22 12.31 12.52
C ASP A 29 4.88 10.97 12.18
N ASP A 30 4.49 10.35 11.07
CA ASP A 30 5.07 9.07 10.66
C ASP A 30 6.45 9.27 10.02
N ARG A 31 7.34 8.32 10.28
CA ARG A 31 8.62 8.22 9.61
C ARG A 31 8.61 7.03 8.70
N LEU A 32 9.28 7.14 7.56
CA LEU A 32 9.34 6.05 6.60
C LEU A 32 9.86 4.73 7.23
N PRO A 33 10.91 4.72 8.06
CA PRO A 33 11.33 3.48 8.69
C PRO A 33 10.25 2.80 9.54
N ASP A 34 9.42 3.58 10.22
CA ASP A 34 8.34 3.03 11.03
C ASP A 34 7.24 2.42 10.16
N ILE A 35 6.95 3.07 9.03
CA ILE A 35 5.97 2.56 8.08
C ILE A 35 6.47 1.26 7.44
N VAL A 36 7.76 1.18 7.14
CA VAL A 36 8.37 -0.03 6.59
C VAL A 36 8.29 -1.19 7.59
N ILE A 37 8.45 -0.91 8.88
CA ILE A 37 8.27 -1.93 9.92
C ILE A 37 6.82 -2.44 9.91
N ARG A 38 5.83 -1.56 9.83
CA ARG A 38 4.43 -1.97 9.72
C ARG A 38 4.18 -2.83 8.49
N ALA A 39 4.75 -2.43 7.35
CA ALA A 39 4.63 -3.19 6.11
C ALA A 39 5.24 -4.59 6.25
N GLY A 40 6.35 -4.69 6.97
CA GLY A 40 6.96 -5.99 7.29
C GLY A 40 6.05 -6.88 8.12
N ASP A 41 5.35 -6.30 9.08
CA ASP A 41 4.36 -7.04 9.87
C ASP A 41 3.21 -7.54 8.99
N TYR A 42 2.71 -6.72 8.07
CA TYR A 42 1.68 -7.14 7.12
C TYR A 42 2.17 -8.26 6.21
N LEU A 43 3.41 -8.19 5.75
CA LEU A 43 4.01 -9.25 4.94
C LEU A 43 4.04 -10.57 5.71
N THR A 44 4.42 -10.52 6.98
CA THR A 44 4.43 -11.70 7.85
C THR A 44 3.03 -12.29 8.01
N LEU A 45 2.01 -11.44 8.01
CA LEU A 45 0.61 -11.86 8.10
C LEU A 45 0.04 -12.34 6.77
N GLY A 46 0.81 -12.30 5.70
CA GLY A 46 0.39 -12.80 4.40
C GLY A 46 -0.03 -11.74 3.39
N VAL A 47 0.19 -10.47 3.68
CA VAL A 47 -0.06 -9.38 2.71
C VAL A 47 1.22 -9.17 1.90
N PRO A 48 1.26 -9.58 0.61
CA PRO A 48 2.52 -9.60 -0.14
C PRO A 48 3.01 -8.21 -0.54
N VAL A 49 2.13 -7.23 -0.65
CA VAL A 49 2.49 -5.91 -1.14
C VAL A 49 1.82 -4.83 -0.29
N THR A 50 2.59 -3.81 0.04
CA THR A 50 2.09 -2.59 0.68
C THR A 50 2.52 -1.39 -0.17
N TRP A 51 1.56 -0.56 -0.53
CA TRP A 51 1.83 0.74 -1.15
C TRP A 51 1.88 1.79 -0.06
N ILE A 52 2.94 2.58 -0.06
CA ILE A 52 3.16 3.64 0.93
C ILE A 52 3.12 4.97 0.20
N PHE A 53 2.30 5.89 0.69
CA PHE A 53 2.18 7.23 0.11
C PHE A 53 2.49 8.27 1.15
N ASP A 54 3.37 9.21 0.81
CA ASP A 54 3.69 10.36 1.65
C ASP A 54 3.12 11.62 1.01
N PRO A 55 2.01 12.17 1.54
CA PRO A 55 1.38 13.36 0.95
C PRO A 55 2.24 14.60 1.06
N GLN A 56 3.14 14.69 2.04
CA GLN A 56 3.98 15.86 2.24
C GLN A 56 5.07 15.98 1.19
N THR A 57 5.71 14.85 0.87
CA THR A 57 6.77 14.81 -0.13
C THR A 57 6.27 14.42 -1.51
N ARG A 58 5.03 13.93 -1.60
CA ARG A 58 4.42 13.36 -2.80
C ARG A 58 5.21 12.17 -3.34
N GLN A 59 5.80 11.40 -2.43
CA GLN A 59 6.52 10.18 -2.76
C GLN A 59 5.61 8.96 -2.61
N SER A 60 5.86 7.97 -3.47
CA SER A 60 5.17 6.68 -3.45
C SER A 60 6.20 5.57 -3.36
N PHE A 61 5.95 4.59 -2.53
CA PHE A 61 6.85 3.45 -2.33
C PHE A 61 6.06 2.16 -2.43
N ILE A 62 6.72 1.12 -2.92
CA ILE A 62 6.18 -0.23 -2.97
C ILE A 62 7.04 -1.11 -2.07
N TYR A 63 6.42 -1.72 -1.08
CA TYR A 63 7.06 -2.67 -0.19
C TYR A 63 6.62 -4.09 -0.53
N SER A 64 7.58 -4.99 -0.62
CA SER A 64 7.33 -6.41 -0.86
C SER A 64 8.44 -7.23 -0.20
N ASP A 65 8.46 -8.54 -0.47
CA ASP A 65 9.54 -9.42 -0.01
C ASP A 65 10.90 -9.04 -0.60
N GLN A 66 10.92 -8.22 -1.64
CA GLN A 66 12.15 -7.71 -2.23
C GLN A 66 12.61 -6.38 -1.64
N GLY A 67 11.91 -5.88 -0.63
CA GLY A 67 12.24 -4.63 0.05
C GLY A 67 11.37 -3.47 -0.39
N THR A 68 11.84 -2.27 -0.08
CA THR A 68 11.12 -1.03 -0.37
C THR A 68 11.74 -0.35 -1.58
N VAL A 69 10.91 -0.03 -2.56
CA VAL A 69 11.33 0.64 -3.79
C VAL A 69 10.47 1.87 -3.99
N GLU A 70 11.10 3.01 -4.27
CA GLU A 70 10.35 4.21 -4.62
C GLU A 70 9.77 4.06 -6.02
N SER A 71 8.49 4.39 -6.18
CA SER A 71 7.79 4.31 -7.46
C SER A 71 7.62 5.70 -8.05
N PHE A 72 7.90 5.81 -9.35
CA PHE A 72 7.68 7.04 -10.12
C PHE A 72 6.57 6.86 -11.16
N ASP A 73 5.87 5.75 -11.14
CA ASP A 73 4.79 5.49 -12.06
C ASP A 73 3.59 6.39 -11.74
N PRO A 74 2.91 6.94 -12.73
CA PRO A 74 1.73 7.77 -12.49
C PRO A 74 0.52 6.96 -12.05
N VAL A 75 0.51 5.66 -12.28
CA VAL A 75 -0.57 4.75 -11.87
C VAL A 75 0.04 3.51 -11.26
N LEU A 76 -0.30 3.20 -10.03
CA LEU A 76 0.07 1.93 -9.42
C LEU A 76 -1.02 0.89 -9.68
N ARG A 77 -0.58 -0.32 -9.98
CA ARG A 77 -1.48 -1.44 -10.30
C ARG A 77 -1.13 -2.66 -9.49
N HIS A 78 -2.18 -3.32 -9.00
CA HIS A 78 -2.04 -4.60 -8.33
C HIS A 78 -3.33 -5.40 -8.51
N GLY A 79 -3.28 -6.49 -9.25
CA GLY A 79 -4.48 -7.25 -9.59
C GLY A 79 -5.45 -6.40 -10.39
N HIS A 80 -6.65 -6.24 -9.89
CA HIS A 80 -7.68 -5.41 -10.52
C HIS A 80 -7.63 -3.95 -10.10
N ILE A 81 -6.74 -3.61 -9.16
CA ILE A 81 -6.68 -2.27 -8.60
C ILE A 81 -5.73 -1.42 -9.43
N GLU A 82 -6.23 -0.28 -9.87
CA GLU A 82 -5.44 0.77 -10.50
C GLU A 82 -5.65 2.05 -9.71
N LEU A 83 -4.55 2.67 -9.30
CA LEU A 83 -4.60 3.89 -8.49
C LEU A 83 -3.80 5.00 -9.16
N PRO A 84 -4.48 5.99 -9.75
CA PRO A 84 -3.80 7.17 -10.26
C PRO A 84 -3.24 8.00 -9.11
N ILE A 85 -1.93 8.19 -9.09
CA ILE A 85 -1.25 8.79 -7.94
C ILE A 85 -1.61 10.26 -7.78
N ALA A 86 -1.73 11.00 -8.87
CA ALA A 86 -2.07 12.42 -8.81
C ALA A 86 -3.46 12.64 -8.19
N GLU A 87 -4.42 11.79 -8.53
CA GLU A 87 -5.76 11.87 -7.94
C GLU A 87 -5.75 11.55 -6.45
N LEU A 88 -4.95 10.56 -6.04
CA LEU A 88 -4.81 10.22 -4.65
C LEU A 88 -4.28 11.41 -3.85
N PHE A 89 -3.18 12.00 -4.28
CA PHE A 89 -2.60 13.13 -3.56
C PHE A 89 -3.52 14.35 -3.55
N ALA A 90 -4.29 14.57 -4.62
CA ALA A 90 -5.25 15.66 -4.64
C ALA A 90 -6.32 15.51 -3.56
N GLN A 91 -6.74 14.29 -3.28
CA GLN A 91 -7.76 14.02 -2.25
C GLN A 91 -7.20 14.06 -0.83
N LEU A 92 -5.90 13.92 -0.68
CA LEU A 92 -5.26 13.88 0.63
C LEU A 92 -4.84 15.26 1.15
N GLN A 93 -5.05 16.30 0.36
CA GLN A 93 -4.68 17.68 0.73
C GLN A 93 -5.85 18.49 1.22
#